data_8f36c4db968049ad8d00ed48b5af5be7
#
_entry.id   8f36c4db968049ad8d00ed48b5af5be7
#
_cell.length_a   1.000
_cell.length_b   1.000
_cell.length_c   1.000
_cell.angle_alpha   90.00
_cell.angle_beta   90.00
_cell.angle_gamma   90.00
#
_symmetry.space_group_name_H-M   'P 1'
#
loop_
_entity.id
_entity.type
_entity.pdbx_description
1 polymer ?
#
loop_
_entity_poly.entity_id
_entity_poly.type
_entity_poly.pdbx_seq_one_letter_code
_entity_poly.pdbx_strand_id
1 'polypeptide(L)'
;EELTLDGVRFVFHNVPGAEAPADLTFSIPEMKAYGGAENLAQTMHNLLPVRGAKVRDALRWANYMQQALDQLGDTEVYFGQHNWPIWGRERIVDFIAKHRDVYKYTHDQTVRLINAGMTPREIADTVTLPRSLREHAGARGYYGALRHNVKAVYQFYMGAYDGNPANLNPLPPQESAKRYLELLGGADKAVAAAQ
;
A
#
# COMPACT_ATOMS: atom_id res chain seq x y z
N GLU A 1 -3.34 -22.78 11.38
CA GLU A 1 -4.48 -23.61 11.86
C GLU A 1 -5.12 -24.33 10.69
N GLU A 2 -5.80 -25.46 10.97
CA GLU A 2 -6.51 -26.24 9.94
C GLU A 2 -7.97 -26.44 10.34
N LEU A 3 -8.84 -26.45 9.33
CA LEU A 3 -10.26 -26.74 9.48
C LEU A 3 -10.71 -27.61 8.31
N THR A 4 -11.47 -28.66 8.61
CA THR A 4 -12.17 -29.44 7.57
C THR A 4 -13.65 -29.07 7.60
N LEU A 5 -14.16 -28.57 6.48
CA LEU A 5 -15.56 -28.19 6.31
C LEU A 5 -16.11 -28.93 5.09
N ASP A 6 -17.17 -29.71 5.28
CA ASP A 6 -17.80 -30.52 4.21
C ASP A 6 -16.81 -31.39 3.42
N GLY A 7 -15.80 -31.93 4.11
CA GLY A 7 -14.76 -32.77 3.51
C GLY A 7 -13.63 -32.02 2.82
N VAL A 8 -13.66 -30.69 2.79
CA VAL A 8 -12.61 -29.85 2.23
C VAL A 8 -11.73 -29.32 3.35
N ARG A 9 -10.41 -29.49 3.24
CA ARG A 9 -9.43 -29.02 4.20
C ARG A 9 -8.95 -27.62 3.86
N PHE A 10 -9.03 -26.71 4.83
CA PHE A 10 -8.51 -25.36 4.80
C PHE A 10 -7.31 -25.25 5.73
N VAL A 11 -6.20 -24.71 5.24
CA VAL A 11 -5.01 -24.40 6.02
C VAL A 11 -4.88 -22.88 6.11
N PHE A 12 -5.10 -22.32 7.30
CA PHE A 12 -5.09 -20.88 7.53
C PHE A 12 -3.71 -20.36 7.94
N HIS A 13 -3.32 -19.23 7.37
CA HIS A 13 -2.10 -18.51 7.65
C HIS A 13 -2.44 -17.13 8.21
N ASN A 14 -2.08 -16.87 9.45
CA ASN A 14 -2.34 -15.60 10.11
C ASN A 14 -1.31 -14.55 9.65
N VAL A 15 -1.79 -13.41 9.14
CA VAL A 15 -0.96 -12.33 8.57
C VAL A 15 -1.30 -10.96 9.16
N PRO A 16 -1.33 -10.80 10.50
CA PRO A 16 -1.82 -9.60 11.15
C PRO A 16 -0.91 -8.39 10.95
N GLY A 17 -1.51 -7.21 10.90
CA GLY A 17 -0.79 -5.93 10.95
C GLY A 17 -0.10 -5.53 9.65
N ALA A 18 -0.41 -6.17 8.54
CA ALA A 18 -0.06 -5.69 7.20
C ALA A 18 -1.22 -4.86 6.62
N GLU A 19 -2.18 -5.50 5.97
CA GLU A 19 -3.38 -4.82 5.45
C GLU A 19 -4.31 -4.39 6.58
N ALA A 20 -4.57 -5.27 7.53
CA ALA A 20 -5.44 -5.03 8.67
C ALA A 20 -4.79 -5.49 9.99
N PRO A 21 -5.28 -5.03 11.16
CA PRO A 21 -4.82 -5.53 12.46
C PRO A 21 -5.01 -7.04 12.62
N ALA A 22 -6.07 -7.59 12.03
CA ALA A 22 -6.33 -9.02 11.93
C ALA A 22 -6.63 -9.35 10.47
N ASP A 23 -5.84 -10.22 9.89
CA ASP A 23 -5.96 -10.69 8.51
C ASP A 23 -5.45 -12.12 8.41
N LEU A 24 -5.97 -12.87 7.47
CA LEU A 24 -5.55 -14.25 7.21
C LEU A 24 -5.61 -14.57 5.72
N THR A 25 -4.68 -15.40 5.29
CA THR A 25 -4.72 -16.09 4.00
C THR A 25 -4.96 -17.57 4.24
N PHE A 26 -5.28 -18.34 3.21
CA PHE A 26 -5.48 -19.78 3.36
C PHE A 26 -5.19 -20.55 2.09
N SER A 27 -4.83 -21.80 2.24
CA SER A 27 -4.74 -22.74 1.13
C SER A 27 -5.80 -23.84 1.25
N ILE A 28 -6.20 -24.36 0.09
CA ILE A 28 -7.06 -25.55 -0.07
C ILE A 28 -6.27 -26.56 -0.88
N PRO A 29 -5.46 -27.42 -0.20
CA PRO A 29 -4.49 -28.29 -0.88
C PRO A 29 -5.12 -29.23 -1.91
N GLU A 30 -6.27 -29.82 -1.61
CA GLU A 30 -6.97 -30.76 -2.50
C GLU A 30 -7.44 -30.09 -3.81
N MET A 31 -7.65 -28.77 -3.78
CA MET A 31 -8.05 -27.97 -4.94
C MET A 31 -6.86 -27.23 -5.58
N LYS A 32 -5.65 -27.39 -5.04
CA LYS A 32 -4.45 -26.63 -5.43
C LYS A 32 -4.71 -25.13 -5.48
N ALA A 33 -5.47 -24.62 -4.50
CA ALA A 33 -5.94 -23.25 -4.48
C ALA A 33 -5.39 -22.48 -3.28
N TYR A 34 -5.10 -21.17 -3.49
CA TYR A 34 -4.64 -20.25 -2.45
C TYR A 34 -5.53 -19.00 -2.43
N GLY A 35 -6.12 -18.72 -1.29
CA GLY A 35 -6.90 -17.53 -1.01
C GLY A 35 -6.04 -16.46 -0.35
N GLY A 36 -5.79 -15.37 -1.06
CA GLY A 36 -4.85 -14.33 -0.64
C GLY A 36 -5.46 -13.18 0.16
N ALA A 37 -6.78 -13.18 0.39
CA ALA A 37 -7.53 -12.09 1.01
C ALA A 37 -7.19 -10.73 0.37
N GLU A 38 -7.16 -9.62 1.13
CA GLU A 38 -6.66 -8.33 0.66
C GLU A 38 -5.14 -8.20 0.81
N ASN A 39 -4.51 -9.03 1.65
CA ASN A 39 -3.05 -9.01 1.81
C ASN A 39 -2.30 -9.27 0.50
N LEU A 40 -2.90 -10.00 -0.42
CA LEU A 40 -2.36 -10.31 -1.74
C LEU A 40 -3.26 -9.74 -2.85
N ALA A 41 -3.76 -8.51 -2.69
CA ALA A 41 -4.50 -7.82 -3.74
C ALA A 41 -3.65 -7.67 -5.01
N GLN A 42 -4.27 -7.84 -6.19
CA GLN A 42 -3.57 -7.81 -7.48
C GLN A 42 -3.27 -6.40 -7.99
N THR A 43 -3.63 -5.38 -7.25
CA THR A 43 -3.32 -3.99 -7.51
C THR A 43 -2.53 -3.41 -6.35
N MET A 44 -1.68 -2.40 -6.60
CA MET A 44 -1.01 -1.68 -5.53
C MET A 44 -2.04 -1.16 -4.53
N HIS A 45 -1.94 -1.62 -3.30
CA HIS A 45 -2.83 -1.20 -2.22
C HIS A 45 -2.35 0.09 -1.57
N ASN A 46 -3.25 0.84 -0.94
CA ASN A 46 -2.84 1.97 -0.13
C ASN A 46 -2.23 1.50 1.21
N LEU A 47 -1.20 2.21 1.67
CA LEU A 47 -0.58 1.99 2.99
C LEU A 47 -1.16 2.89 4.08
N LEU A 48 -1.90 3.94 3.69
CA LEU A 48 -2.65 4.80 4.59
C LEU A 48 -4.01 5.10 3.98
N PRO A 49 -5.09 4.46 4.47
CA PRO A 49 -6.45 4.77 4.03
C PRO A 49 -6.85 6.20 4.39
N VAL A 50 -7.33 6.96 3.39
CA VAL A 50 -7.71 8.37 3.59
C VAL A 50 -8.97 8.55 4.44
N ARG A 51 -9.78 7.50 4.62
CA ARG A 51 -10.94 7.52 5.52
C ARG A 51 -10.57 7.51 7.01
N GLY A 52 -9.30 7.33 7.33
CA GLY A 52 -8.79 7.19 8.69
C GLY A 52 -8.63 5.71 9.09
N ALA A 53 -7.38 5.32 9.33
CA ALA A 53 -6.97 4.03 9.89
C ALA A 53 -5.53 4.14 10.35
N LYS A 54 -5.03 3.13 11.05
CA LYS A 54 -3.59 3.02 11.33
C LYS A 54 -2.81 2.88 10.03
N VAL A 55 -1.63 3.47 10.00
CA VAL A 55 -0.69 3.27 8.90
C VAL A 55 -0.32 1.79 8.84
N ARG A 56 -0.35 1.22 7.65
CA ARG A 56 -0.02 -0.18 7.38
C ARG A 56 1.50 -0.37 7.29
N ASP A 57 1.96 -1.54 7.73
CA ASP A 57 3.39 -1.87 7.75
C ASP A 57 3.81 -2.49 6.40
N ALA A 58 4.44 -1.68 5.55
CA ALA A 58 4.89 -2.11 4.22
C ALA A 58 5.94 -3.24 4.27
N LEU A 59 6.84 -3.23 5.25
CA LEU A 59 7.85 -4.28 5.39
C LEU A 59 7.22 -5.60 5.80
N ARG A 60 6.33 -5.57 6.78
CA ARG A 60 5.58 -6.74 7.22
C ARG A 60 4.73 -7.30 6.09
N TRP A 61 4.10 -6.43 5.31
CA TRP A 61 3.33 -6.83 4.14
C TRP A 61 4.18 -7.57 3.10
N ALA A 62 5.36 -7.03 2.77
CA ALA A 62 6.31 -7.71 1.88
C ALA A 62 6.77 -9.07 2.45
N ASN A 63 7.00 -9.16 3.76
CA ASN A 63 7.37 -10.42 4.40
C ASN A 63 6.26 -11.48 4.32
N TYR A 64 5.00 -11.10 4.47
CA TYR A 64 3.88 -12.03 4.31
C TYR A 64 3.70 -12.48 2.86
N MET A 65 3.98 -11.62 1.89
CA MET A 65 4.03 -12.04 0.48
C MET A 65 5.15 -13.05 0.23
N GLN A 66 6.32 -12.89 0.88
CA GLN A 66 7.38 -13.90 0.82
C GLN A 66 6.94 -15.21 1.46
N GLN A 67 6.30 -15.17 2.64
CA GLN A 67 5.76 -16.37 3.27
C GLN A 67 4.73 -17.07 2.38
N ALA A 68 3.86 -16.31 1.71
CA ALA A 68 2.91 -16.87 0.75
C ALA A 68 3.62 -17.60 -0.39
N LEU A 69 4.70 -17.02 -0.96
CA LEU A 69 5.51 -17.68 -1.98
C LEU A 69 6.10 -19.01 -1.49
N ASP A 70 6.60 -19.03 -0.25
CA ASP A 70 7.18 -20.23 0.36
C ASP A 70 6.13 -21.32 0.65
N GLN A 71 4.87 -20.91 0.84
CA GLN A 71 3.75 -21.79 1.19
C GLN A 71 2.90 -22.23 -0.01
N LEU A 72 3.13 -21.69 -1.21
CA LEU A 72 2.31 -22.01 -2.39
C LEU A 72 2.26 -23.52 -2.75
N GLY A 73 3.31 -24.29 -2.42
CA GLY A 73 3.37 -25.70 -2.76
C GLY A 73 3.13 -25.95 -4.24
N ASP A 74 2.13 -26.75 -4.56
CA ASP A 74 1.67 -27.07 -5.93
C ASP A 74 0.42 -26.27 -6.35
N THR A 75 0.19 -25.10 -5.77
CA THR A 75 -0.92 -24.21 -6.08
C THR A 75 -0.97 -23.87 -7.57
N GLU A 76 -2.14 -24.08 -8.17
CA GLU A 76 -2.46 -23.79 -9.56
C GLU A 76 -3.50 -22.68 -9.71
N VAL A 77 -4.26 -22.40 -8.64
CA VAL A 77 -5.30 -21.37 -8.63
C VAL A 77 -5.07 -20.42 -7.46
N TYR A 78 -4.94 -19.14 -7.77
CA TYR A 78 -4.94 -18.07 -6.79
C TYR A 78 -6.24 -17.26 -6.90
N PHE A 79 -6.83 -16.91 -5.78
CA PHE A 79 -7.93 -15.96 -5.72
C PHE A 79 -7.78 -15.02 -4.52
N GLY A 80 -8.23 -13.81 -4.68
CA GLY A 80 -8.27 -12.79 -3.66
C GLY A 80 -9.58 -12.03 -3.73
N GLN A 81 -9.67 -11.00 -2.93
CA GLN A 81 -10.78 -10.04 -3.02
C GLN A 81 -10.46 -9.03 -4.14
N HIS A 82 -11.50 -8.48 -4.77
CA HIS A 82 -11.44 -7.37 -5.72
C HIS A 82 -10.96 -7.67 -7.16
N ASN A 83 -10.36 -8.82 -7.44
CA ASN A 83 -9.84 -9.14 -8.77
C ASN A 83 -10.22 -10.57 -9.21
N TRP A 84 -10.09 -10.82 -10.51
CA TRP A 84 -10.29 -12.15 -11.07
C TRP A 84 -9.23 -13.13 -10.57
N PRO A 85 -9.56 -14.44 -10.46
CA PRO A 85 -8.57 -15.46 -10.12
C PRO A 85 -7.41 -15.50 -11.13
N ILE A 86 -6.23 -15.93 -10.64
CA ILE A 86 -5.06 -16.21 -11.48
C ILE A 86 -4.90 -17.73 -11.56
N TRP A 87 -4.76 -18.25 -12.79
CA TRP A 87 -4.48 -19.66 -13.05
C TRP A 87 -3.05 -19.82 -13.55
N GLY A 88 -2.42 -20.91 -13.11
CA GLY A 88 -1.07 -21.31 -13.45
C GLY A 88 -0.03 -20.76 -12.46
N ARG A 89 0.74 -21.71 -11.91
CA ARG A 89 1.72 -21.46 -10.86
C ARG A 89 2.71 -20.35 -11.21
N GLU A 90 3.25 -20.35 -12.43
CA GLU A 90 4.24 -19.34 -12.85
C GLU A 90 3.69 -17.90 -12.76
N ARG A 91 2.45 -17.72 -13.20
CA ARG A 91 1.77 -16.42 -13.15
C ARG A 91 1.49 -15.96 -11.70
N ILE A 92 1.13 -16.93 -10.85
CA ILE A 92 0.89 -16.67 -9.41
C ILE A 92 2.18 -16.23 -8.74
N VAL A 93 3.28 -16.97 -8.97
CA VAL A 93 4.60 -16.63 -8.42
C VAL A 93 5.08 -15.28 -8.92
N ASP A 94 4.99 -15.00 -10.23
CA ASP A 94 5.40 -13.71 -10.80
C ASP A 94 4.61 -12.54 -10.19
N PHE A 95 3.30 -12.70 -10.06
CA PHE A 95 2.43 -11.70 -9.43
C PHE A 95 2.84 -11.42 -7.99
N ILE A 96 2.92 -12.45 -7.14
CA ILE A 96 3.22 -12.27 -5.71
C ILE A 96 4.64 -11.71 -5.52
N ALA A 97 5.62 -12.23 -6.26
CA ALA A 97 7.00 -11.76 -6.18
C ALA A 97 7.13 -10.27 -6.54
N LYS A 98 6.49 -9.83 -7.63
CA LYS A 98 6.52 -8.42 -8.02
C LYS A 98 5.81 -7.51 -7.03
N HIS A 99 4.69 -7.94 -6.47
CA HIS A 99 4.02 -7.17 -5.42
C HIS A 99 4.86 -7.07 -4.15
N ARG A 100 5.45 -8.19 -3.70
CA ARG A 100 6.43 -8.18 -2.60
C ARG A 100 7.53 -7.15 -2.84
N ASP A 101 8.11 -7.16 -4.03
CA ASP A 101 9.21 -6.26 -4.37
C ASP A 101 8.77 -4.79 -4.44
N VAL A 102 7.54 -4.50 -4.88
CA VAL A 102 6.98 -3.14 -4.85
C VAL A 102 6.91 -2.60 -3.42
N TYR A 103 6.34 -3.37 -2.47
CA TYR A 103 6.23 -2.92 -1.08
C TYR A 103 7.59 -2.84 -0.40
N LYS A 104 8.44 -3.85 -0.63
CA LYS A 104 9.80 -3.86 -0.08
C LYS A 104 10.63 -2.70 -0.59
N TYR A 105 10.60 -2.43 -1.90
CA TYR A 105 11.30 -1.31 -2.51
C TYR A 105 10.77 0.03 -1.99
N THR A 106 9.45 0.20 -1.93
CA THR A 106 8.83 1.42 -1.40
C THR A 106 9.28 1.69 0.04
N HIS A 107 9.26 0.64 0.87
CA HIS A 107 9.75 0.71 2.24
C HIS A 107 11.23 1.10 2.30
N ASP A 108 12.10 0.31 1.68
CA ASP A 108 13.55 0.46 1.82
C ASP A 108 14.05 1.80 1.27
N GLN A 109 13.52 2.25 0.13
CA GLN A 109 13.89 3.55 -0.43
C GLN A 109 13.39 4.71 0.43
N THR A 110 12.21 4.60 1.00
CA THR A 110 11.69 5.62 1.92
C THR A 110 12.57 5.71 3.18
N VAL A 111 12.86 4.58 3.81
CA VAL A 111 13.71 4.55 5.02
C VAL A 111 15.13 5.06 4.73
N ARG A 112 15.70 4.70 3.59
CA ARG A 112 17.00 5.23 3.17
C ARG A 112 17.02 6.75 3.07
N LEU A 113 15.97 7.33 2.51
CA LEU A 113 15.87 8.79 2.34
C LEU A 113 15.46 9.52 3.62
N ILE A 114 14.70 8.87 4.53
CA ILE A 114 14.50 9.36 5.90
C ILE A 114 15.85 9.51 6.60
N ASN A 115 16.70 8.49 6.51
CA ASN A 115 18.04 8.51 7.12
C ASN A 115 18.98 9.55 6.46
N ALA A 116 18.67 9.97 5.24
CA ALA A 116 19.35 11.10 4.58
C ALA A 116 18.78 12.48 4.98
N GLY A 117 17.79 12.54 5.89
CA GLY A 117 17.20 13.77 6.40
C GLY A 117 16.13 14.40 5.50
N MET A 118 15.62 13.67 4.50
CA MET A 118 14.61 14.20 3.58
C MET A 118 13.21 14.20 4.22
N THR A 119 12.43 15.20 3.87
CA THR A 119 11.01 15.34 4.25
C THR A 119 10.12 14.36 3.45
N PRO A 120 8.90 14.06 3.93
CA PRO A 120 8.00 13.13 3.22
C PRO A 120 7.61 13.61 1.82
N ARG A 121 7.60 14.92 1.58
CA ARG A 121 7.31 15.50 0.24
C ARG A 121 8.49 15.28 -0.70
N GLU A 122 9.70 15.61 -0.28
CA GLU A 122 10.92 15.40 -1.07
C GLU A 122 11.13 13.93 -1.42
N ILE A 123 10.88 13.02 -0.47
CA ILE A 123 10.98 11.58 -0.71
C ILE A 123 9.93 11.15 -1.75
N ALA A 124 8.68 11.62 -1.63
CA ALA A 124 7.62 11.27 -2.56
C ALA A 124 7.85 11.81 -3.99
N ASP A 125 8.63 12.88 -4.13
CA ASP A 125 9.05 13.42 -5.43
C ASP A 125 10.28 12.72 -6.01
N THR A 126 11.07 12.07 -5.15
CA THR A 126 12.32 11.40 -5.53
C THR A 126 12.15 9.92 -5.86
N VAL A 127 11.33 9.19 -5.09
CA VAL A 127 11.19 7.74 -5.24
C VAL A 127 10.39 7.39 -6.50
N THR A 128 11.01 6.60 -7.37
CA THR A 128 10.38 6.01 -8.55
C THR A 128 10.63 4.51 -8.58
N LEU A 129 9.63 3.74 -9.00
CA LEU A 129 9.82 2.29 -9.16
C LEU A 129 10.82 1.99 -10.29
N PRO A 130 11.69 0.99 -10.13
CA PRO A 130 12.52 0.50 -11.22
C PRO A 130 11.64 -0.02 -12.36
N ARG A 131 12.19 -0.03 -13.59
CA ARG A 131 11.43 -0.38 -14.80
C ARG A 131 10.73 -1.73 -14.68
N SER A 132 11.39 -2.74 -14.16
CA SER A 132 10.86 -4.09 -13.98
C SER A 132 9.59 -4.17 -13.11
N LEU A 133 9.45 -3.28 -12.14
CA LEU A 133 8.26 -3.17 -11.29
C LEU A 133 7.23 -2.20 -11.89
N ARG A 134 7.68 -1.06 -12.41
CA ARG A 134 6.80 -0.03 -12.99
C ARG A 134 5.99 -0.52 -14.19
N GLU A 135 6.54 -1.43 -14.99
CA GLU A 135 5.87 -2.01 -16.15
C GLU A 135 4.89 -3.14 -15.78
N HIS A 136 4.94 -3.63 -14.55
CA HIS A 136 3.97 -4.62 -14.07
C HIS A 136 2.60 -3.94 -13.83
N ALA A 137 1.55 -4.51 -14.41
CA ALA A 137 0.20 -3.91 -14.38
C ALA A 137 -0.31 -3.66 -12.95
N GLY A 138 -0.10 -4.61 -12.03
CA GLY A 138 -0.51 -4.50 -10.63
C GLY A 138 0.28 -3.46 -9.81
N ALA A 139 1.45 -3.01 -10.28
CA ALA A 139 2.24 -1.98 -9.62
C ALA A 139 1.87 -0.55 -10.04
N ARG A 140 0.97 -0.40 -11.00
CA ARG A 140 0.48 0.92 -11.43
C ARG A 140 -0.37 1.54 -10.34
N GLY A 141 -0.28 2.87 -10.22
CA GLY A 141 -1.08 3.64 -9.29
C GLY A 141 -2.55 3.68 -9.71
N TYR A 142 -3.33 2.74 -9.22
CA TYR A 142 -4.77 2.62 -9.46
C TYR A 142 -5.56 2.82 -8.17
N TYR A 143 -5.47 1.88 -7.21
CA TYR A 143 -6.09 2.00 -5.90
C TYR A 143 -5.14 2.64 -4.88
N GLY A 144 -3.92 2.13 -4.77
CA GLY A 144 -2.81 2.80 -4.10
C GLY A 144 -1.99 3.62 -5.09
N ALA A 145 -1.14 4.50 -4.60
CA ALA A 145 -0.21 5.26 -5.41
C ALA A 145 1.15 5.38 -4.71
N LEU A 146 2.23 5.22 -5.46
CA LEU A 146 3.59 5.23 -4.90
C LEU A 146 3.86 6.47 -4.05
N ARG A 147 3.49 7.66 -4.53
CA ARG A 147 3.68 8.93 -3.81
C ARG A 147 2.95 8.99 -2.47
N HIS A 148 1.76 8.39 -2.37
CA HIS A 148 1.01 8.28 -1.13
C HIS A 148 1.61 7.21 -0.22
N ASN A 149 2.00 6.07 -0.79
CA ASN A 149 2.58 4.96 -0.04
C ASN A 149 3.93 5.34 0.57
N VAL A 150 4.77 6.09 -0.13
CA VAL A 150 6.02 6.66 0.41
C VAL A 150 5.75 7.53 1.65
N LYS A 151 4.77 8.44 1.57
CA LYS A 151 4.38 9.27 2.72
C LYS A 151 3.81 8.44 3.87
N ALA A 152 3.10 7.37 3.57
CA ALA A 152 2.60 6.43 4.57
C ALA A 152 3.74 5.71 5.29
N VAL A 153 4.75 5.21 4.57
CA VAL A 153 5.95 4.62 5.19
C VAL A 153 6.69 5.65 6.04
N TYR A 154 6.84 6.88 5.56
CA TYR A 154 7.41 7.95 6.38
C TYR A 154 6.65 8.14 7.69
N GLN A 155 5.32 8.27 7.61
CA GLN A 155 4.46 8.46 8.77
C GLN A 155 4.50 7.27 9.73
N PHE A 156 4.67 6.05 9.23
CA PHE A 156 4.81 4.86 10.06
C PHE A 156 5.99 4.95 11.04
N TYR A 157 7.12 5.50 10.60
CA TYR A 157 8.33 5.63 11.41
C TYR A 157 8.47 6.97 12.13
N MET A 158 8.09 8.06 11.48
CA MET A 158 8.36 9.43 11.93
C MET A 158 7.12 10.17 12.44
N GLY A 159 5.93 9.59 12.29
CA GLY A 159 4.67 10.26 12.63
C GLY A 159 4.19 11.22 11.54
N ALA A 160 3.13 11.97 11.86
CA ALA A 160 2.43 12.83 10.88
C ALA A 160 3.11 14.17 10.60
N TYR A 161 4.11 14.56 11.39
CA TYR A 161 4.77 15.85 11.24
C TYR A 161 5.71 15.87 10.04
N ASP A 162 5.53 16.84 9.16
CA ASP A 162 6.26 16.94 7.88
C ASP A 162 7.52 17.82 7.95
N GLY A 163 7.94 18.24 9.16
CA GLY A 163 9.10 19.11 9.36
C GLY A 163 8.84 20.60 9.15
N ASN A 164 7.63 20.99 8.75
CA ASN A 164 7.25 22.40 8.54
C ASN A 164 6.44 22.93 9.74
N PRO A 165 6.99 23.86 10.56
CA PRO A 165 6.28 24.41 11.71
C PRO A 165 4.93 25.06 11.36
N ALA A 166 4.75 25.59 10.15
CA ALA A 166 3.49 26.18 9.70
C ALA A 166 2.34 25.15 9.63
N ASN A 167 2.66 23.86 9.48
CA ASN A 167 1.67 22.79 9.42
C ASN A 167 1.37 22.15 10.79
N LEU A 168 2.11 22.54 11.84
CA LEU A 168 1.92 21.99 13.18
C LEU A 168 0.61 22.46 13.83
N ASN A 169 0.26 23.70 13.62
CA ASN A 169 -0.96 24.31 14.15
C ASN A 169 -1.57 25.28 13.12
N PRO A 170 -2.13 24.77 12.01
CA PRO A 170 -2.68 25.61 10.96
C PRO A 170 -3.93 26.34 11.43
N LEU A 171 -4.18 27.50 10.82
CA LEU A 171 -5.44 28.23 11.02
C LEU A 171 -6.65 27.36 10.63
N PRO A 172 -7.82 27.56 11.28
CA PRO A 172 -9.06 26.96 10.82
C PRO A 172 -9.28 27.19 9.32
N PRO A 173 -9.82 26.24 8.56
CA PRO A 173 -9.92 26.35 7.09
C PRO A 173 -10.62 27.61 6.60
N GLN A 174 -11.69 28.03 7.27
CA GLN A 174 -12.42 29.26 6.89
C GLN A 174 -11.59 30.53 7.10
N GLU A 175 -10.86 30.61 8.21
CA GLU A 175 -10.01 31.76 8.49
C GLU A 175 -8.80 31.79 7.53
N SER A 176 -8.21 30.65 7.27
CA SER A 176 -7.15 30.52 6.28
C SER A 176 -7.62 30.97 4.89
N ALA A 177 -8.77 30.47 4.43
CA ALA A 177 -9.35 30.86 3.14
C ALA A 177 -9.63 32.37 3.05
N LYS A 178 -10.15 32.99 4.11
CA LYS A 178 -10.38 34.42 4.14
C LYS A 178 -9.09 35.23 3.95
N ARG A 179 -8.01 34.82 4.65
CA ARG A 179 -6.71 35.51 4.53
C ARG A 179 -6.10 35.33 3.13
N TYR A 180 -6.25 34.14 2.52
CA TYR A 180 -5.82 33.91 1.13
C TYR A 180 -6.60 34.81 0.15
N LEU A 181 -7.91 34.95 0.31
CA LEU A 181 -8.71 35.84 -0.54
C LEU A 181 -8.28 37.32 -0.38
N GLU A 182 -8.01 37.76 0.84
CA GLU A 182 -7.49 39.10 1.10
C GLU A 182 -6.13 39.32 0.40
N LEU A 183 -5.21 38.37 0.50
CA LEU A 183 -3.90 38.43 -0.17
C LEU A 183 -4.01 38.45 -1.70
N LEU A 184 -4.99 37.73 -2.27
CA LEU A 184 -5.27 37.74 -3.71
C LEU A 184 -6.01 38.98 -4.20
N GLY A 185 -6.41 39.88 -3.30
CA GLY A 185 -7.12 41.10 -3.63
C GLY A 185 -8.64 40.95 -3.83
N GLY A 186 -9.22 39.91 -3.19
CA GLY A 186 -10.66 39.63 -3.15
C GLY A 186 -11.10 38.44 -3.97
N ALA A 187 -12.35 38.05 -3.77
CA ALA A 187 -12.93 36.86 -4.39
C ALA A 187 -12.94 36.91 -5.94
N ASP A 188 -13.27 38.05 -6.52
CA ASP A 188 -13.35 38.21 -7.97
C ASP A 188 -11.98 37.99 -8.64
N LYS A 189 -10.90 38.48 -8.04
CA LYS A 189 -9.55 38.26 -8.55
C LYS A 189 -9.11 36.78 -8.35
N ALA A 190 -9.50 36.18 -7.26
CA ALA A 190 -9.20 34.75 -7.04
C ALA A 190 -9.92 33.87 -8.07
N VAL A 191 -11.17 34.14 -8.39
CA VAL A 191 -11.94 33.42 -9.43
C VAL A 191 -11.32 33.63 -10.80
N ALA A 192 -10.96 34.87 -11.15
CA ALA A 192 -10.33 35.16 -12.43
C ALA A 192 -8.95 34.49 -12.59
N ALA A 193 -8.20 34.30 -11.51
CA ALA A 193 -6.90 33.63 -11.53
C ALA A 193 -7.02 32.09 -11.60
N ALA A 194 -8.18 31.52 -11.28
CA ALA A 194 -8.45 30.08 -11.31
C ALA A 194 -9.04 29.60 -12.65
N GLN A 195 -9.43 30.48 -13.53
CA GLN A 195 -9.92 30.24 -14.90
C GLN A 195 -8.76 30.27 -15.91
#